data_30940abb75cc511b16a5193e2b3be016
#
_entry.id   30940abb75cc511b16a5193e2b3be016
#
_cell.length_a   1.000
_cell.length_b   1.000
_cell.length_c   1.000
_cell.angle_alpha   90.00
_cell.angle_beta   90.00
_cell.angle_gamma   90.00
#
_symmetry.space_group_name_H-M   'P 1'
#
loop_
_entity.id
_entity.type
_entity.pdbx_description
1 polymer ?
#
loop_
_entity_poly.entity_id
_entity_poly.type
_entity_poly.pdbx_seq_one_letter_code
_entity_poly.pdbx_strand_id
1 'polypeptide(L)'
;MNRTFRTTGAAAAAAAGLLLLSACGTGEEDQSAGGGHEGHSAAASSTSESSGAASENAHEGHSEEGGHAHNPDGGPAPEGIQEASDPTFAVGDTVRVTADHMPGMEGAEATVSGAFDTTTYSVSYTPTDGGEPVEDHKWVVHEELQDPGEAPLDDGTEVVLQADHMEGMEGAEATIDSSTDETVYMVDMTMGGMEMTNHKWVVESELEPVE
;
A
#
# COMPACT_ATOMS: atom_id res chain seq x y z
N MET A 1 -41.26 22.73 -26.97
CA MET A 1 -40.52 22.98 -28.23
C MET A 1 -39.52 21.89 -28.39
N ASN A 2 -39.80 20.94 -29.28
CA ASN A 2 -38.95 19.79 -29.59
C ASN A 2 -37.76 20.22 -30.45
N ARG A 3 -36.57 19.80 -30.10
CA ARG A 3 -35.45 19.72 -31.05
C ARG A 3 -34.75 18.39 -30.93
N THR A 4 -35.15 17.53 -31.86
CA THR A 4 -34.48 16.32 -32.26
C THR A 4 -33.21 16.69 -33.06
N PHE A 5 -32.03 16.19 -32.67
CA PHE A 5 -30.89 16.10 -33.57
C PHE A 5 -30.48 14.65 -33.75
N ARG A 6 -30.64 14.19 -34.98
CA ARG A 6 -30.08 12.96 -35.56
C ARG A 6 -28.76 13.33 -36.21
N THR A 7 -27.76 12.53 -36.04
CA THR A 7 -26.65 12.29 -37.02
C THR A 7 -26.04 10.96 -36.68
N THR A 8 -26.28 9.95 -37.45
CA THR A 8 -25.49 9.37 -38.58
C THR A 8 -23.99 9.41 -38.28
N GLY A 9 -23.27 8.37 -37.95
CA GLY A 9 -22.95 7.18 -38.71
C GLY A 9 -21.70 7.38 -39.53
N ALA A 10 -20.60 6.70 -39.20
CA ALA A 10 -19.58 6.31 -40.18
C ALA A 10 -18.74 5.17 -39.60
N ALA A 11 -18.84 4.05 -40.25
CA ALA A 11 -17.94 2.91 -40.11
C ALA A 11 -16.78 3.05 -41.12
N ALA A 12 -15.62 2.56 -40.77
CA ALA A 12 -14.56 2.05 -41.67
C ALA A 12 -13.33 1.80 -40.79
N ALA A 13 -12.64 0.76 -40.83
CA ALA A 13 -12.34 -0.35 -41.70
C ALA A 13 -10.96 -0.88 -41.23
N ALA A 14 -10.86 -2.15 -41.23
CA ALA A 14 -9.74 -3.03 -40.93
C ALA A 14 -8.42 -2.66 -41.61
N ALA A 15 -7.30 -2.96 -40.94
CA ALA A 15 -6.09 -3.37 -41.60
C ALA A 15 -5.38 -4.45 -40.77
N ALA A 16 -5.39 -5.64 -41.31
CA ALA A 16 -4.59 -6.78 -40.90
C ALA A 16 -3.15 -6.58 -41.38
N GLY A 17 -2.20 -6.88 -40.50
CA GLY A 17 -0.77 -6.95 -40.81
C GLY A 17 -0.18 -8.18 -40.18
N LEU A 18 -0.10 -9.24 -40.96
CA LEU A 18 0.68 -10.47 -40.68
C LEU A 18 2.14 -10.22 -41.05
N LEU A 19 3.03 -11.02 -40.45
CA LEU A 19 4.34 -11.53 -40.88
C LEU A 19 5.44 -11.20 -39.86
N LEU A 20 6.35 -12.04 -39.49
CA LEU A 20 6.88 -13.38 -39.76
C LEU A 20 7.95 -13.67 -38.70
N LEU A 21 7.95 -14.85 -38.17
CA LEU A 21 8.97 -15.88 -38.05
C LEU A 21 10.45 -15.47 -38.21
N SER A 22 11.28 -15.86 -37.25
CA SER A 22 12.56 -16.55 -37.39
C SER A 22 13.35 -16.41 -36.10
N ALA A 23 14.11 -17.31 -35.60
CA ALA A 23 14.53 -18.67 -35.86
C ALA A 23 15.42 -19.09 -34.68
N CYS A 24 15.49 -20.38 -34.48
CA CYS A 24 16.39 -21.15 -33.64
C CYS A 24 17.84 -20.67 -33.58
N GLY A 25 18.42 -20.82 -32.38
CA GLY A 25 19.85 -20.87 -32.16
C GLY A 25 20.18 -21.84 -31.04
N THR A 26 20.44 -23.10 -31.39
CA THR A 26 21.04 -24.14 -30.57
C THR A 26 22.54 -23.96 -30.47
N GLY A 27 23.12 -24.26 -29.32
CA GLY A 27 24.56 -24.39 -29.08
C GLY A 27 24.78 -24.82 -27.65
N GLU A 28 24.92 -25.99 -27.46
CA GLU A 28 25.74 -27.09 -27.05
C GLU A 28 26.92 -26.66 -26.18
N GLU A 29 26.88 -27.24 -25.00
CA GLU A 29 27.88 -27.98 -24.20
C GLU A 29 29.35 -27.53 -24.24
N ASP A 30 29.93 -27.30 -23.08
CA ASP A 30 31.21 -27.95 -22.74
C ASP A 30 31.40 -28.11 -21.21
N GLN A 31 31.84 -29.32 -20.84
CA GLN A 31 32.20 -29.80 -19.53
C GLN A 31 33.65 -29.47 -19.21
N SER A 32 33.96 -29.16 -17.97
CA SER A 32 35.20 -29.68 -17.30
C SER A 32 35.23 -29.19 -15.86
N ALA A 33 35.04 -29.97 -14.91
CA ALA A 33 35.87 -30.86 -14.10
C ALA A 33 37.06 -30.18 -13.37
N GLY A 34 37.03 -30.28 -12.05
CA GLY A 34 38.20 -30.57 -11.28
C GLY A 34 38.62 -29.58 -10.20
N GLY A 35 38.70 -30.09 -8.99
CA GLY A 35 39.68 -29.60 -8.03
C GLY A 35 39.15 -29.27 -6.65
N GLY A 36 39.09 -30.30 -5.81
CA GLY A 36 38.91 -30.19 -4.38
C GLY A 36 40.20 -29.75 -3.67
N HIS A 37 39.98 -29.16 -2.52
CA HIS A 37 41.00 -29.16 -1.46
C HIS A 37 40.29 -29.28 -0.09
N GLU A 38 40.61 -30.39 0.55
CA GLU A 38 40.31 -30.72 1.94
C GLU A 38 41.22 -29.96 2.92
N GLY A 39 40.65 -29.67 4.10
CA GLY A 39 41.32 -29.89 5.38
C GLY A 39 42.14 -28.74 5.97
N HIS A 40 41.75 -28.29 7.12
CA HIS A 40 42.47 -28.52 8.36
C HIS A 40 41.71 -28.01 9.58
N SER A 41 41.59 -28.93 10.51
CA SER A 41 41.23 -28.75 11.94
C SER A 41 42.31 -28.02 12.73
N ALA A 42 41.88 -27.41 13.83
CA ALA A 42 42.35 -27.47 15.22
C ALA A 42 42.37 -26.08 15.85
N ALA A 43 41.49 -25.81 16.77
CA ALA A 43 41.58 -25.79 18.24
C ALA A 43 42.75 -25.00 18.82
N ALA A 44 42.40 -23.98 19.61
CA ALA A 44 42.91 -23.84 20.99
C ALA A 44 42.28 -22.61 21.68
N SER A 45 41.86 -22.87 22.88
CA SER A 45 41.33 -22.01 23.94
C SER A 45 42.30 -20.93 24.37
N SER A 46 41.79 -19.80 24.85
CA SER A 46 42.25 -19.20 26.12
C SER A 46 41.25 -18.14 26.61
N THR A 47 40.82 -18.39 27.81
CA THR A 47 40.11 -17.54 28.77
C THR A 47 40.87 -16.26 29.12
N SER A 48 40.08 -15.17 29.27
CA SER A 48 40.37 -14.18 30.32
C SER A 48 39.12 -13.37 30.64
N GLU A 49 38.70 -13.45 31.88
CA GLU A 49 37.67 -12.67 32.53
C GLU A 49 38.14 -11.22 32.75
N SER A 50 37.24 -10.23 32.65
CA SER A 50 37.10 -9.17 33.65
C SER A 50 35.88 -8.28 33.38
N SER A 51 34.98 -8.39 34.28
CA SER A 51 34.05 -7.43 34.93
C SER A 51 33.88 -6.02 34.34
N GLY A 52 32.63 -5.60 34.22
CA GLY A 52 32.29 -4.24 34.53
C GLY A 52 31.04 -3.64 33.88
N ALA A 53 29.97 -3.64 34.65
CA ALA A 53 28.88 -2.67 34.67
C ALA A 53 27.79 -2.68 33.56
N ALA A 54 26.64 -2.98 34.08
CA ALA A 54 25.31 -2.89 33.49
C ALA A 54 25.00 -1.54 32.84
N SER A 55 24.37 -1.57 31.68
CA SER A 55 23.30 -0.67 31.34
C SER A 55 22.27 -1.51 30.57
N GLU A 56 21.28 -1.92 31.29
CA GLU A 56 20.10 -2.55 30.75
C GLU A 56 19.33 -1.49 29.96
N ASN A 57 19.17 -1.71 28.68
CA ASN A 57 18.00 -1.30 27.95
C ASN A 57 17.91 -2.15 26.67
N ALA A 58 17.67 -3.43 26.86
CA ALA A 58 17.27 -4.31 25.78
C ALA A 58 15.74 -4.32 25.81
N HIS A 59 15.11 -3.54 24.95
CA HIS A 59 13.78 -3.82 24.49
C HIS A 59 13.91 -4.40 23.08
N GLU A 60 14.33 -5.66 23.04
CA GLU A 60 14.22 -6.49 21.86
C GLU A 60 12.78 -7.02 21.82
N GLY A 61 11.90 -6.25 21.22
CA GLY A 61 10.62 -6.74 20.72
C GLY A 61 10.84 -7.20 19.28
N HIS A 62 11.28 -8.44 19.08
CA HIS A 62 11.20 -9.08 17.78
C HIS A 62 9.72 -9.38 17.50
N SER A 63 9.09 -8.55 16.69
CA SER A 63 7.91 -8.94 15.92
C SER A 63 8.43 -9.55 14.63
N GLU A 64 8.64 -10.86 14.66
CA GLU A 64 8.81 -11.63 13.45
C GLU A 64 7.41 -11.89 12.86
N GLU A 65 7.00 -10.99 11.96
CA GLU A 65 6.14 -11.28 10.81
C GLU A 65 6.22 -10.03 9.93
N GLY A 66 6.52 -10.21 8.64
CA GLY A 66 6.79 -9.13 7.70
C GLY A 66 5.57 -8.24 7.42
N GLY A 67 5.20 -7.44 8.39
CA GLY A 67 4.26 -6.35 8.24
C GLY A 67 5.05 -5.07 8.05
N HIS A 68 4.91 -4.44 6.92
CA HIS A 68 5.42 -3.08 6.71
C HIS A 68 4.84 -2.18 7.80
N ALA A 69 5.70 -1.48 8.54
CA ALA A 69 5.27 -0.64 9.65
C ALA A 69 4.56 0.60 9.10
N HIS A 70 3.32 0.82 9.52
CA HIS A 70 2.63 2.08 9.28
C HIS A 70 3.26 3.19 10.10
N ASN A 71 3.28 4.40 9.51
CA ASN A 71 3.67 5.59 10.24
C ASN A 71 2.63 5.86 11.35
N PRO A 72 3.02 6.00 12.62
CA PRO A 72 2.07 6.28 13.71
C PRO A 72 1.36 7.64 13.58
N ASP A 73 1.89 8.57 12.82
CA ASP A 73 1.23 9.82 12.42
C ASP A 73 1.07 9.82 10.89
N GLY A 74 -0.16 9.70 10.41
CA GLY A 74 -0.50 9.74 8.98
C GLY A 74 -0.33 11.13 8.35
N GLY A 75 0.01 12.15 9.12
CA GLY A 75 0.20 13.51 8.62
C GLY A 75 -1.10 14.19 8.15
N PRO A 76 -0.99 15.34 7.47
CA PRO A 76 -2.16 16.03 6.94
C PRO A 76 -2.78 15.29 5.75
N ALA A 77 -4.05 15.58 5.47
CA ALA A 77 -4.69 15.15 4.23
C ALA A 77 -3.93 15.69 3.01
N PRO A 78 -3.94 14.98 1.86
CA PRO A 78 -3.26 15.42 0.65
C PRO A 78 -3.82 16.73 0.12
N GLU A 79 -2.98 17.52 -0.57
CA GLU A 79 -3.41 18.79 -1.15
C GLU A 79 -4.46 18.55 -2.25
N GLY A 80 -5.54 19.33 -2.21
CA GLY A 80 -6.59 19.30 -3.22
C GLY A 80 -7.76 18.38 -2.91
N ILE A 81 -7.63 17.50 -1.93
CA ILE A 81 -8.76 16.64 -1.50
C ILE A 81 -9.93 17.50 -0.98
N GLN A 82 -11.16 17.11 -1.29
CA GLN A 82 -12.35 17.83 -0.86
C GLN A 82 -12.86 17.34 0.48
N GLU A 83 -13.04 18.23 1.46
CA GLU A 83 -13.75 17.90 2.69
C GLU A 83 -15.20 17.51 2.38
N ALA A 84 -15.68 16.41 2.97
CA ALA A 84 -17.05 15.95 2.81
C ALA A 84 -18.01 16.97 3.40
N SER A 85 -19.05 17.32 2.64
CA SER A 85 -20.00 18.36 3.02
C SER A 85 -21.08 17.89 3.99
N ASP A 86 -21.39 16.60 4.00
CA ASP A 86 -22.44 15.97 4.82
C ASP A 86 -22.05 14.51 5.15
N PRO A 87 -20.91 14.28 5.85
CA PRO A 87 -20.44 12.95 6.15
C PRO A 87 -21.34 12.25 7.17
N THR A 88 -21.46 10.93 7.10
CA THR A 88 -22.21 10.13 8.09
C THR A 88 -21.63 10.27 9.48
N PHE A 89 -20.30 10.36 9.59
CA PHE A 89 -19.57 10.58 10.84
C PHE A 89 -18.85 11.94 10.78
N ALA A 90 -19.21 12.85 11.67
CA ALA A 90 -18.59 14.17 11.71
C ALA A 90 -17.19 14.11 12.38
N VAL A 91 -16.32 15.04 12.02
CA VAL A 91 -15.02 15.21 12.69
C VAL A 91 -15.23 15.39 14.21
N GLY A 92 -14.59 14.56 15.00
CA GLY A 92 -14.71 14.50 16.46
C GLY A 92 -15.68 13.41 16.96
N ASP A 93 -16.42 12.75 16.08
CA ASP A 93 -17.26 11.61 16.45
C ASP A 93 -16.40 10.40 16.82
N THR A 94 -16.88 9.62 17.80
CA THR A 94 -16.31 8.33 18.14
C THR A 94 -17.02 7.25 17.34
N VAL A 95 -16.24 6.43 16.65
CA VAL A 95 -16.70 5.34 15.79
C VAL A 95 -16.03 4.03 16.17
N ARG A 96 -16.62 2.92 15.76
CA ARG A 96 -16.00 1.60 15.80
C ARG A 96 -15.50 1.24 14.40
N VAL A 97 -14.24 0.86 14.30
CA VAL A 97 -13.65 0.42 13.04
C VAL A 97 -13.99 -1.06 12.83
N THR A 98 -14.49 -1.39 11.65
CA THR A 98 -14.76 -2.78 11.20
C THR A 98 -13.76 -3.27 10.16
N ALA A 99 -12.90 -2.36 9.66
CA ALA A 99 -11.79 -2.69 8.79
C ALA A 99 -10.77 -3.61 9.46
N ASP A 100 -10.17 -4.49 8.68
CA ASP A 100 -9.16 -5.46 9.10
C ASP A 100 -7.82 -5.30 8.36
N HIS A 101 -7.55 -4.10 7.83
CA HIS A 101 -6.34 -3.80 7.02
C HIS A 101 -5.04 -4.05 7.80
N MET A 102 -5.10 -3.94 9.13
CA MET A 102 -3.96 -4.13 10.01
C MET A 102 -4.35 -4.93 11.26
N PRO A 103 -3.41 -5.71 11.84
CA PRO A 103 -3.66 -6.45 13.06
C PRO A 103 -4.14 -5.55 14.22
N GLY A 104 -5.31 -5.83 14.77
CA GLY A 104 -5.90 -5.09 15.90
C GLY A 104 -6.70 -3.85 15.51
N MET A 105 -6.95 -3.61 14.23
CA MET A 105 -7.81 -2.54 13.74
C MET A 105 -9.28 -2.88 13.91
N GLU A 106 -9.66 -4.11 13.58
CA GLU A 106 -11.04 -4.59 13.72
C GLU A 106 -11.54 -4.49 15.18
N GLY A 107 -12.65 -3.80 15.36
CA GLY A 107 -13.28 -3.56 16.66
C GLY A 107 -12.67 -2.44 17.48
N ALA A 108 -11.62 -1.77 17.00
CA ALA A 108 -11.04 -0.62 17.69
C ALA A 108 -12.02 0.56 17.73
N GLU A 109 -12.01 1.31 18.83
CA GLU A 109 -12.66 2.61 18.90
C GLU A 109 -11.71 3.67 18.36
N ALA A 110 -12.24 4.54 17.50
CA ALA A 110 -11.48 5.60 16.84
C ALA A 110 -12.23 6.93 16.93
N THR A 111 -11.51 8.04 16.83
CA THR A 111 -12.08 9.37 16.67
C THR A 111 -11.86 9.84 15.25
N VAL A 112 -12.90 10.29 14.57
CA VAL A 112 -12.80 10.87 13.23
C VAL A 112 -11.98 12.16 13.30
N SER A 113 -10.84 12.20 12.59
CA SER A 113 -9.99 13.40 12.48
C SER A 113 -10.15 14.14 11.14
N GLY A 114 -10.73 13.50 10.12
CA GLY A 114 -11.08 14.09 8.83
C GLY A 114 -12.12 13.25 8.09
N ALA A 115 -12.91 13.88 7.21
CA ALA A 115 -13.88 13.24 6.34
C ALA A 115 -13.83 13.89 4.95
N PHE A 116 -13.76 13.10 3.87
CA PHE A 116 -13.49 13.61 2.52
C PHE A 116 -14.34 12.90 1.46
N ASP A 117 -14.70 13.65 0.43
CA ASP A 117 -15.38 13.14 -0.77
C ASP A 117 -14.35 13.00 -1.89
N THR A 118 -13.92 11.77 -2.19
CA THR A 118 -12.97 11.46 -3.24
C THR A 118 -13.16 10.00 -3.72
N THR A 119 -12.51 9.64 -4.81
CA THR A 119 -12.38 8.23 -5.21
C THR A 119 -11.20 7.59 -4.48
N THR A 120 -11.45 6.43 -3.90
CA THR A 120 -10.50 5.66 -3.11
C THR A 120 -10.18 4.35 -3.83
N TYR A 121 -8.93 3.90 -3.79
CA TYR A 121 -8.46 2.70 -4.48
C TYR A 121 -7.79 1.72 -3.54
N SER A 122 -8.01 0.41 -3.75
CA SER A 122 -7.05 -0.58 -3.30
C SER A 122 -5.97 -0.77 -4.37
N VAL A 123 -4.73 -1.00 -3.94
CA VAL A 123 -3.57 -1.07 -4.83
C VAL A 123 -2.61 -2.19 -4.46
N SER A 124 -2.00 -2.79 -5.49
CA SER A 124 -0.88 -3.72 -5.34
C SER A 124 0.40 -3.07 -5.85
N TYR A 125 1.48 -3.11 -5.07
CA TYR A 125 2.75 -2.46 -5.41
C TYR A 125 3.97 -3.20 -4.86
N THR A 126 5.15 -2.85 -5.37
CA THR A 126 6.43 -3.28 -4.78
C THR A 126 7.13 -2.07 -4.17
N PRO A 127 7.49 -2.11 -2.86
CA PRO A 127 8.12 -0.99 -2.21
C PRO A 127 9.44 -0.55 -2.87
N THR A 128 9.69 0.76 -2.93
CA THR A 128 10.88 1.35 -3.56
C THR A 128 12.18 1.04 -2.81
N ASP A 129 12.09 0.66 -1.55
CA ASP A 129 13.22 0.25 -0.70
C ASP A 129 13.63 -1.21 -0.90
N GLY A 130 12.90 -1.98 -1.73
CA GLY A 130 13.16 -3.38 -2.03
C GLY A 130 12.50 -4.35 -1.07
N GLY A 131 11.46 -3.92 -0.35
CA GLY A 131 10.61 -4.78 0.46
C GLY A 131 9.86 -5.84 -0.35
N GLU A 132 9.13 -6.73 0.34
CA GLU A 132 8.26 -7.71 -0.32
C GLU A 132 7.07 -7.02 -1.01
N PRO A 133 6.54 -7.56 -2.12
CA PRO A 133 5.35 -7.01 -2.75
C PRO A 133 4.18 -6.95 -1.77
N VAL A 134 3.45 -5.83 -1.81
CA VAL A 134 2.22 -5.60 -1.05
C VAL A 134 1.04 -5.80 -2.01
N GLU A 135 0.13 -6.68 -1.67
CA GLU A 135 -1.07 -6.96 -2.46
C GLU A 135 -2.32 -6.41 -1.76
N ASP A 136 -3.24 -5.84 -2.54
CA ASP A 136 -4.55 -5.33 -2.07
C ASP A 136 -4.44 -4.37 -0.87
N HIS A 137 -3.46 -3.46 -0.91
CA HIS A 137 -3.33 -2.42 0.12
C HIS A 137 -4.54 -1.48 0.10
N LYS A 138 -5.21 -1.34 1.21
CA LYS A 138 -6.34 -0.44 1.44
C LYS A 138 -5.93 0.67 2.41
N TRP A 139 -6.11 1.88 2.07
CA TRP A 139 -6.59 2.54 0.86
C TRP A 139 -5.61 3.63 0.45
N VAL A 140 -5.66 4.05 -0.82
CA VAL A 140 -5.08 5.31 -1.28
C VAL A 140 -6.17 6.14 -1.94
N VAL A 141 -6.10 7.46 -1.83
CA VAL A 141 -7.07 8.36 -2.47
C VAL A 141 -6.53 8.87 -3.81
N HIS A 142 -7.42 9.37 -4.67
CA HIS A 142 -7.06 9.85 -6.01
C HIS A 142 -5.97 10.92 -5.97
N GLU A 143 -5.98 11.78 -4.97
CA GLU A 143 -5.02 12.86 -4.74
C GLU A 143 -3.63 12.37 -4.26
N GLU A 144 -3.50 11.10 -3.95
CA GLU A 144 -2.23 10.45 -3.60
C GLU A 144 -1.60 9.69 -4.78
N LEU A 145 -2.11 9.91 -5.99
CA LEU A 145 -1.56 9.37 -7.23
C LEU A 145 -0.86 10.45 -8.05
N GLN A 146 0.24 10.12 -8.70
CA GLN A 146 0.96 11.04 -9.57
C GLN A 146 0.22 11.22 -10.91
N ASP A 147 -0.25 12.43 -11.22
CA ASP A 147 -0.89 12.78 -12.48
C ASP A 147 -1.96 11.77 -12.96
N PRO A 148 -2.91 11.35 -12.11
CA PRO A 148 -3.79 10.21 -12.39
C PRO A 148 -4.80 10.45 -13.52
N GLY A 149 -5.10 11.71 -13.85
CA GLY A 149 -6.15 12.08 -14.81
C GLY A 149 -7.51 12.20 -14.15
N GLU A 150 -8.57 11.73 -14.85
CA GLU A 150 -9.95 11.78 -14.31
C GLU A 150 -10.27 10.51 -13.51
N ALA A 151 -10.87 10.70 -12.32
CA ALA A 151 -11.40 9.61 -11.50
C ALA A 151 -12.76 9.12 -12.03
N PRO A 152 -13.18 7.85 -11.79
CA PRO A 152 -12.35 6.77 -11.27
C PRO A 152 -11.41 6.17 -12.33
N LEU A 153 -10.30 5.59 -11.89
CA LEU A 153 -9.42 4.79 -12.74
C LEU A 153 -9.95 3.36 -12.85
N ASP A 154 -9.77 2.74 -14.01
CA ASP A 154 -10.16 1.34 -14.23
C ASP A 154 -9.23 0.37 -13.48
N ASP A 155 -9.76 -0.78 -13.04
CA ASP A 155 -8.99 -1.87 -12.47
C ASP A 155 -7.89 -2.32 -13.46
N GLY A 156 -6.68 -2.56 -12.95
CA GLY A 156 -5.50 -2.89 -13.74
C GLY A 156 -4.74 -1.69 -14.30
N THR A 157 -5.16 -0.45 -13.98
CA THR A 157 -4.42 0.76 -14.37
C THR A 157 -3.11 0.84 -13.59
N GLU A 158 -2.00 1.10 -14.29
CA GLU A 158 -0.69 1.36 -13.66
C GLU A 158 -0.60 2.84 -13.25
N VAL A 159 -0.18 3.07 -12.02
CA VAL A 159 -0.03 4.41 -11.41
C VAL A 159 1.28 4.51 -10.63
N VAL A 160 1.67 5.73 -10.26
CA VAL A 160 2.76 5.96 -9.31
C VAL A 160 2.18 6.58 -8.05
N LEU A 161 2.51 5.99 -6.90
CA LEU A 161 2.02 6.45 -5.61
C LEU A 161 2.78 7.69 -5.12
N GLN A 162 2.05 8.64 -4.56
CA GLN A 162 2.57 9.78 -3.78
C GLN A 162 2.21 9.65 -2.29
N ALA A 163 1.49 8.58 -1.95
CA ALA A 163 1.18 8.21 -0.59
C ALA A 163 2.44 7.76 0.17
N ASP A 164 2.52 8.08 1.45
CA ASP A 164 3.62 7.73 2.35
C ASP A 164 3.13 7.01 3.63
N HIS A 165 2.00 6.29 3.52
CA HIS A 165 1.39 5.58 4.65
C HIS A 165 2.31 4.51 5.24
N MET A 166 3.14 3.93 4.38
CA MET A 166 4.06 2.85 4.70
C MET A 166 5.44 3.12 4.11
N GLU A 167 6.46 2.56 4.73
CA GLU A 167 7.84 2.66 4.24
C GLU A 167 7.96 2.09 2.82
N GLY A 168 8.61 2.83 1.93
CA GLY A 168 8.80 2.45 0.53
C GLY A 168 7.59 2.63 -0.38
N MET A 169 6.49 3.20 0.09
CA MET A 169 5.28 3.42 -0.70
C MET A 169 5.43 4.62 -1.65
N GLU A 170 6.00 5.73 -1.17
CA GLU A 170 6.19 6.93 -1.99
C GLU A 170 7.08 6.63 -3.22
N GLY A 171 6.58 6.97 -4.40
CA GLY A 171 7.23 6.74 -5.68
C GLY A 171 7.16 5.32 -6.21
N ALA A 172 6.46 4.40 -5.52
CA ALA A 172 6.28 3.05 -6.00
C ALA A 172 5.35 3.00 -7.22
N GLU A 173 5.68 2.14 -8.19
CA GLU A 173 4.77 1.76 -9.27
C GLU A 173 3.74 0.78 -8.69
N ALA A 174 2.47 1.08 -8.91
CA ALA A 174 1.35 0.31 -8.38
C ALA A 174 0.32 -0.01 -9.47
N THR A 175 -0.49 -1.03 -9.22
CA THR A 175 -1.65 -1.38 -10.03
C THR A 175 -2.91 -1.13 -9.22
N ILE A 176 -3.93 -0.51 -9.81
CA ILE A 176 -5.26 -0.36 -9.21
C ILE A 176 -5.94 -1.73 -9.19
N ASP A 177 -6.33 -2.19 -8.02
CA ASP A 177 -7.06 -3.47 -7.84
C ASP A 177 -8.57 -3.26 -7.82
N SER A 178 -9.03 -2.18 -7.16
CA SER A 178 -10.44 -1.79 -7.11
C SER A 178 -10.60 -0.32 -6.76
N SER A 179 -11.82 0.22 -6.93
CA SER A 179 -12.17 1.58 -6.54
C SER A 179 -13.52 1.67 -5.83
N THR A 180 -13.69 2.69 -4.98
CA THR A 180 -14.96 3.07 -4.36
C THR A 180 -15.05 4.59 -4.26
N ASP A 181 -16.30 5.10 -4.35
CA ASP A 181 -16.61 6.53 -4.21
C ASP A 181 -17.32 6.83 -2.87
N GLU A 182 -17.11 5.99 -1.86
CA GLU A 182 -17.61 6.25 -0.51
C GLU A 182 -16.87 7.44 0.13
N THR A 183 -17.53 8.12 1.09
CA THR A 183 -16.82 9.07 1.96
C THR A 183 -15.66 8.34 2.66
N VAL A 184 -14.48 8.93 2.61
CA VAL A 184 -13.27 8.37 3.23
C VAL A 184 -12.87 9.18 4.45
N TYR A 185 -12.35 8.52 5.45
CA TYR A 185 -12.07 9.12 6.76
C TYR A 185 -10.61 8.97 7.16
N MET A 186 -10.11 10.01 7.83
CA MET A 186 -8.93 9.91 8.68
C MET A 186 -9.38 9.71 10.11
N VAL A 187 -8.67 8.87 10.87
CA VAL A 187 -9.05 8.52 12.24
C VAL A 187 -7.86 8.51 13.18
N ASP A 188 -8.11 8.91 14.43
CA ASP A 188 -7.18 8.73 15.55
C ASP A 188 -7.60 7.50 16.34
N MET A 189 -6.71 6.56 16.58
CA MET A 189 -7.03 5.32 17.30
C MET A 189 -5.84 4.78 18.10
N THR A 190 -6.12 3.84 19.00
CA THR A 190 -5.07 3.11 19.71
C THR A 190 -5.15 1.63 19.32
N MET A 191 -4.08 1.10 18.74
CA MET A 191 -3.97 -0.30 18.36
C MET A 191 -2.76 -0.95 19.03
N GLY A 192 -2.96 -2.11 19.66
CA GLY A 192 -1.85 -2.85 20.27
C GLY A 192 -1.05 -2.06 21.33
N GLY A 193 -1.63 -0.97 21.88
CA GLY A 193 -0.95 -0.06 22.79
C GLY A 193 -0.16 1.07 22.10
N MET A 194 -0.23 1.18 20.80
CA MET A 194 0.35 2.26 20.00
C MET A 194 -0.76 3.27 19.67
N GLU A 195 -0.51 4.56 19.92
CA GLU A 195 -1.38 5.64 19.47
C GLU A 195 -1.07 5.94 18.00
N MET A 196 -2.11 5.96 17.19
CA MET A 196 -2.05 6.37 15.78
C MET A 196 -2.90 7.62 15.61
N THR A 197 -2.31 8.66 15.01
CA THR A 197 -2.99 9.91 14.71
C THR A 197 -3.10 10.10 13.21
N ASN A 198 -4.21 10.68 12.76
CA ASN A 198 -4.46 10.92 11.33
C ASN A 198 -4.26 9.67 10.47
N HIS A 199 -4.59 8.49 10.99
CA HIS A 199 -4.46 7.25 10.23
C HIS A 199 -5.29 7.34 8.95
N LYS A 200 -4.68 7.10 7.83
CA LYS A 200 -5.24 7.07 6.47
C LYS A 200 -5.28 5.63 6.00
N TRP A 201 -6.32 5.17 5.44
CA TRP A 201 -7.70 5.64 5.26
C TRP A 201 -8.66 4.54 5.71
N VAL A 202 -9.87 4.92 6.07
CA VAL A 202 -10.99 3.99 6.20
C VAL A 202 -12.18 4.56 5.43
N VAL A 203 -12.93 3.70 4.74
CA VAL A 203 -14.12 4.12 4.00
C VAL A 203 -15.36 4.01 4.88
N GLU A 204 -16.46 4.68 4.49
CA GLU A 204 -17.66 4.76 5.31
C GLU A 204 -18.23 3.40 5.72
N SER A 205 -18.21 2.42 4.80
CA SER A 205 -18.68 1.05 5.08
C SER A 205 -17.83 0.27 6.08
N GLU A 206 -16.66 0.77 6.43
CA GLU A 206 -15.73 0.20 7.42
C GLU A 206 -15.85 0.84 8.81
N LEU A 207 -16.86 1.69 9.01
CA LEU A 207 -17.12 2.37 10.28
C LEU A 207 -18.55 2.09 10.77
N GLU A 208 -18.69 1.95 12.07
CA GLU A 208 -19.98 1.81 12.76
C GLU A 208 -20.09 2.84 13.90
N PRO A 209 -21.31 3.34 14.21
CA PRO A 209 -21.50 4.18 15.38
C PRO A 209 -21.22 3.41 16.67
N VAL A 210 -20.62 4.07 17.65
CA VAL A 210 -20.51 3.53 19.03
C VAL A 210 -21.82 3.80 19.75
N GLU A 211 -22.49 2.74 20.25
CA GLU A 211 -23.72 2.83 21.03
C GLU A 211 -23.46 3.21 22.50
#